data_7c82756b01686c3d74a692708b3b1b0e
#
_entry.id   7c82756b01686c3d74a692708b3b1b0e
#
_cell.length_a   1.000
_cell.length_b   1.000
_cell.length_c   1.000
_cell.angle_alpha   90.00
_cell.angle_beta   90.00
_cell.angle_gamma   90.00
#
_symmetry.space_group_name_H-M   'P 1'
#
loop_
_entity.id
_entity.type
_entity.pdbx_description
1 polymer ?
#
loop_
_entity_poly.entity_id
_entity_poly.type
_entity_poly.pdbx_seq_one_letter_code
_entity_poly.pdbx_strand_id
1 'polypeptide(L)'
;MPKVARRLAVLAALAAALALVAANVTSASTSLSLKASTTQLKFNKKTLRASHGKVTIVMSNPSSTKHAVAIEGHGIDKDGKTVGKGKTSRVTVTLKKGTYTFYCPVDGHKGAGMKGKLIVS
;
A
#
# COMPACT_ATOMS: atom_id res chain seq x y z
N MET A 1 -62.42 -31.12 -29.43
CA MET A 1 -61.64 -31.00 -28.22
C MET A 1 -60.52 -30.04 -28.45
N PRO A 2 -60.67 -28.89 -27.93
CA PRO A 2 -59.59 -27.97 -28.06
C PRO A 2 -58.44 -28.42 -27.20
N LYS A 3 -57.41 -28.65 -27.82
CA LYS A 3 -56.15 -28.83 -27.13
C LYS A 3 -55.65 -27.44 -26.80
N VAL A 4 -55.92 -27.05 -25.65
CA VAL A 4 -55.31 -25.85 -25.18
C VAL A 4 -53.81 -26.11 -25.16
N ALA A 5 -53.20 -25.54 -26.11
CA ALA A 5 -51.77 -25.60 -26.13
C ALA A 5 -51.21 -24.99 -24.85
N ARG A 6 -50.73 -25.79 -24.05
CA ARG A 6 -49.99 -25.35 -22.91
C ARG A 6 -48.67 -24.83 -23.37
N ARG A 7 -48.76 -23.68 -23.91
CA ARG A 7 -47.55 -22.93 -24.21
C ARG A 7 -47.31 -22.05 -23.04
N LEU A 8 -47.14 -22.71 -21.98
CA LEU A 8 -46.82 -21.97 -20.79
C LEU A 8 -45.33 -21.99 -20.61
N ALA A 9 -44.87 -20.82 -20.79
CA ALA A 9 -43.93 -20.27 -19.89
C ALA A 9 -42.61 -21.00 -19.82
N VAL A 10 -41.91 -20.78 -20.83
CA VAL A 10 -40.47 -20.93 -20.76
C VAL A 10 -39.82 -19.55 -20.69
N LEU A 11 -40.46 -18.68 -19.97
CA LEU A 11 -40.02 -17.28 -19.95
C LEU A 11 -39.39 -16.84 -18.65
N ALA A 12 -39.25 -17.76 -17.73
CA ALA A 12 -38.83 -17.35 -16.40
C ALA A 12 -37.34 -17.56 -16.10
N ALA A 13 -36.61 -18.11 -17.04
CA ALA A 13 -35.25 -18.57 -16.68
C ALA A 13 -34.12 -17.62 -17.05
N LEU A 14 -34.43 -16.50 -17.66
CA LEU A 14 -33.35 -15.63 -18.20
C LEU A 14 -32.97 -14.43 -17.35
N ALA A 15 -33.63 -14.25 -16.26
CA ALA A 15 -33.39 -13.03 -15.44
C ALA A 15 -32.32 -13.20 -14.36
N ALA A 16 -31.88 -14.43 -14.12
CA ALA A 16 -31.03 -14.69 -12.96
C ALA A 16 -29.53 -14.61 -13.22
N ALA A 17 -29.14 -14.49 -14.47
CA ALA A 17 -27.71 -14.60 -14.80
C ALA A 17 -26.94 -13.28 -14.77
N LEU A 18 -27.64 -12.18 -14.57
CA LEU A 18 -26.99 -10.86 -14.68
C LEU A 18 -26.52 -10.26 -13.37
N ALA A 19 -26.81 -10.87 -12.26
CA ALA A 19 -26.65 -10.19 -10.97
C ALA A 19 -25.32 -10.49 -10.27
N LEU A 20 -24.45 -11.27 -10.86
CA LEU A 20 -23.36 -11.85 -10.06
C LEU A 20 -21.96 -11.61 -10.57
N VAL A 21 -21.81 -10.68 -11.48
CA VAL A 21 -20.47 -10.18 -11.78
C VAL A 21 -20.27 -8.90 -11.00
N ALA A 22 -20.43 -8.96 -9.71
CA ALA A 22 -19.78 -8.01 -8.83
C ALA A 22 -18.30 -8.36 -8.92
N ALA A 23 -17.62 -7.63 -9.76
CA ALA A 23 -16.18 -7.72 -9.83
C ALA A 23 -15.62 -7.51 -8.42
N ASN A 24 -14.97 -8.51 -7.90
CA ASN A 24 -14.10 -8.32 -6.76
C ASN A 24 -12.96 -7.40 -7.20
N VAL A 25 -13.20 -6.11 -7.11
CA VAL A 25 -12.13 -5.13 -7.26
C VAL A 25 -11.30 -5.19 -6.00
N THR A 26 -10.41 -6.14 -5.94
CA THR A 26 -9.35 -6.12 -4.94
C THR A 26 -8.41 -4.99 -5.32
N SER A 27 -8.38 -3.95 -4.50
CA SER A 27 -7.35 -2.92 -4.61
C SER A 27 -6.00 -3.60 -4.51
N ALA A 28 -5.09 -3.27 -5.42
CA ALA A 28 -3.71 -3.73 -5.32
C ALA A 28 -3.15 -3.37 -3.94
N SER A 29 -2.42 -4.29 -3.33
CA SER A 29 -1.73 -4.10 -2.06
C SER A 29 -0.27 -4.44 -2.27
N THR A 30 0.61 -3.48 -1.99
CA THR A 30 2.05 -3.65 -2.13
C THR A 30 2.73 -3.50 -0.77
N SER A 31 3.56 -4.47 -0.41
CA SER A 31 4.40 -4.40 0.78
C SER A 31 5.86 -4.27 0.37
N LEU A 32 6.52 -3.25 0.88
CA LEU A 32 7.91 -2.92 0.58
C LEU A 32 8.74 -2.99 1.86
N SER A 33 9.97 -3.44 1.77
CA SER A 33 10.86 -3.54 2.92
C SER A 33 12.03 -2.57 2.83
N LEU A 34 12.37 -1.99 3.98
CA LEU A 34 13.55 -1.16 4.20
C LEU A 34 14.30 -1.66 5.43
N LYS A 35 15.55 -1.27 5.49
CA LYS A 35 16.40 -1.51 6.65
C LYS A 35 17.19 -0.25 6.96
N ALA A 36 17.17 0.18 8.22
CA ALA A 36 18.02 1.28 8.67
C ALA A 36 19.47 0.84 8.74
N SER A 37 20.38 1.72 8.37
CA SER A 37 21.82 1.47 8.55
C SER A 37 22.18 1.39 10.03
N THR A 38 23.14 0.55 10.36
CA THR A 38 23.68 0.47 11.73
C THR A 38 24.69 1.56 12.05
N THR A 39 25.21 2.26 11.04
CA THR A 39 26.33 3.19 11.18
C THR A 39 26.03 4.59 10.65
N GLN A 40 25.00 4.76 9.85
CA GLN A 40 24.68 6.03 9.20
C GLN A 40 23.18 6.32 9.28
N LEU A 41 22.82 7.60 9.17
CA LEU A 41 21.42 8.03 9.08
C LEU A 41 20.92 7.86 7.64
N LYS A 42 20.67 6.61 7.25
CA LYS A 42 20.13 6.26 5.94
C LYS A 42 19.45 4.89 5.95
N PHE A 43 18.62 4.68 4.95
CA PHE A 43 18.06 3.37 4.64
C PHE A 43 18.95 2.61 3.65
N ASN A 44 18.75 1.32 3.55
CA ASN A 44 19.47 0.47 2.60
C ASN A 44 19.03 0.63 1.14
N LYS A 45 17.95 1.37 0.88
CA LYS A 45 17.44 1.65 -0.46
C LYS A 45 17.13 3.14 -0.60
N LYS A 46 17.42 3.71 -1.77
CA LYS A 46 17.11 5.10 -2.11
C LYS A 46 15.87 5.24 -2.97
N THR A 47 15.42 4.15 -3.60
CA THR A 47 14.24 4.13 -4.45
C THR A 47 13.43 2.89 -4.16
N LEU A 48 12.14 3.08 -3.98
CA LEU A 48 11.14 2.04 -3.88
C LEU A 48 10.10 2.23 -4.98
N ARG A 49 9.51 1.14 -5.42
CA ARG A 49 8.48 1.14 -6.46
C ARG A 49 7.28 0.34 -6.00
N ALA A 50 6.09 0.85 -6.29
CA ALA A 50 4.83 0.20 -5.97
C ALA A 50 3.80 0.44 -7.05
N SER A 51 2.80 -0.41 -7.12
CA SER A 51 1.56 -0.13 -7.85
C SER A 51 0.68 0.80 -7.00
N HIS A 52 -0.14 1.62 -7.67
CA HIS A 52 -1.12 2.44 -6.96
C HIS A 52 -2.08 1.57 -6.16
N GLY A 53 -2.61 2.10 -5.09
CA GLY A 53 -3.45 1.39 -4.14
C GLY A 53 -2.83 1.41 -2.75
N LYS A 54 -3.11 0.40 -1.97
CA LYS A 54 -2.60 0.29 -0.60
C LYS A 54 -1.12 -0.07 -0.61
N VAL A 55 -0.29 0.80 -0.05
CA VAL A 55 1.15 0.62 0.06
C VAL A 55 1.55 0.58 1.53
N THR A 56 2.29 -0.45 1.89
CA THR A 56 2.89 -0.60 3.22
C THR A 56 4.40 -0.63 3.08
N ILE A 57 5.09 0.22 3.83
CA ILE A 57 6.55 0.11 4.00
C ILE A 57 6.83 -0.46 5.38
N VAL A 58 7.65 -1.50 5.40
CA VAL A 58 8.08 -2.20 6.61
C VAL A 58 9.58 -1.94 6.77
N MET A 59 9.97 -1.21 7.81
CA MET A 59 11.35 -0.84 8.07
C MET A 59 11.87 -1.56 9.31
N SER A 60 12.90 -2.37 9.16
CA SER A 60 13.61 -2.97 10.28
C SER A 60 14.71 -2.05 10.79
N ASN A 61 14.85 -1.98 12.10
CA ASN A 61 15.88 -1.15 12.75
C ASN A 61 16.90 -2.01 13.51
N PRO A 62 18.02 -2.37 12.89
CA PRO A 62 19.10 -3.09 13.59
C PRO A 62 20.03 -2.16 14.36
N SER A 63 19.87 -0.83 14.23
CA SER A 63 20.76 0.15 14.85
C SER A 63 20.40 0.44 16.31
N SER A 64 21.33 0.99 17.06
CA SER A 64 21.08 1.48 18.41
C SER A 64 20.36 2.83 18.46
N THR A 65 20.21 3.49 17.31
CA THR A 65 19.47 4.75 17.15
C THR A 65 18.01 4.47 16.85
N LYS A 66 17.11 5.25 17.46
CA LYS A 66 15.69 5.15 17.15
C LYS A 66 15.41 5.67 15.74
N HIS A 67 14.59 4.95 15.01
CA HIS A 67 14.16 5.30 13.66
C HIS A 67 12.67 5.00 13.45
N ALA A 68 12.11 5.61 12.44
CA ALA A 68 10.78 5.31 11.92
C ALA A 68 10.80 5.42 10.40
N VAL A 69 9.73 5.02 9.76
CA VAL A 69 9.50 5.27 8.34
C VAL A 69 8.23 6.06 8.15
N ALA A 70 8.27 7.05 7.28
CA ALA A 70 7.14 7.89 6.92
C ALA A 70 7.04 8.03 5.40
N ILE A 71 5.86 8.39 4.91
CA ILE A 71 5.60 8.69 3.50
C ILE A 71 4.99 10.07 3.41
N GLU A 72 5.53 10.91 2.51
CA GLU A 72 4.96 12.21 2.20
C GLU A 72 4.89 12.48 0.70
N GLY A 73 3.99 13.34 0.31
CA GLY A 73 3.78 13.79 -1.06
C GLY A 73 2.29 13.89 -1.40
N HIS A 74 1.97 14.75 -2.35
CA HIS A 74 0.59 14.94 -2.82
C HIS A 74 -0.42 15.20 -1.69
N GLY A 75 -0.05 16.01 -0.70
CA GLY A 75 -0.91 16.33 0.46
C GLY A 75 -0.95 15.26 1.54
N ILE A 76 -0.19 14.20 1.40
CA ILE A 76 -0.06 13.10 2.38
C ILE A 76 1.22 13.28 3.16
N ASP A 77 1.13 13.09 4.47
CA ASP A 77 2.29 12.96 5.36
C ASP A 77 1.90 12.03 6.50
N LYS A 78 2.33 10.79 6.43
CA LYS A 78 1.99 9.77 7.41
C LYS A 78 3.23 9.10 7.95
N ASP A 79 3.33 9.06 9.27
CA ASP A 79 4.44 8.48 9.98
C ASP A 79 4.11 7.08 10.49
N GLY A 80 5.08 6.19 10.39
CA GLY A 80 5.10 4.96 11.15
C GLY A 80 5.59 5.23 12.58
N LYS A 81 5.53 4.20 13.39
CA LYS A 81 5.96 4.26 14.79
C LYS A 81 7.48 4.35 14.89
N THR A 82 7.99 5.21 15.75
CA THR A 82 9.41 5.25 16.09
C THR A 82 9.77 4.03 16.95
N VAL A 83 10.80 3.31 16.53
CA VAL A 83 11.21 2.05 17.15
C VAL A 83 12.69 2.00 17.44
N GLY A 84 13.05 1.28 18.50
CA GLY A 84 14.41 1.00 18.89
C GLY A 84 15.00 -0.22 18.17
N LYS A 85 16.20 -0.60 18.61
CA LYS A 85 16.97 -1.71 18.06
C LYS A 85 16.18 -3.03 18.04
N GLY A 86 16.23 -3.71 16.90
CA GLY A 86 15.60 -5.01 16.70
C GLY A 86 14.11 -4.96 16.43
N LYS A 87 13.51 -3.77 16.37
CA LYS A 87 12.08 -3.59 16.14
C LYS A 87 11.78 -3.09 14.73
N THR A 88 10.51 -3.13 14.35
CA THR A 88 10.04 -2.82 13.02
C THR A 88 9.04 -1.67 13.05
N SER A 89 9.26 -0.68 12.19
CA SER A 89 8.34 0.43 11.93
C SER A 89 7.55 0.15 10.66
N ARG A 90 6.26 0.43 10.66
CA ARG A 90 5.36 0.24 9.52
C ARG A 90 4.58 1.51 9.25
N VAL A 91 4.40 1.81 7.97
CA VAL A 91 3.49 2.84 7.52
C VAL A 91 2.66 2.30 6.36
N THR A 92 1.35 2.52 6.41
CA THR A 92 0.41 2.06 5.39
C THR A 92 -0.42 3.24 4.92
N VAL A 93 -0.46 3.45 3.61
CA VAL A 93 -1.18 4.55 2.97
C VAL A 93 -1.75 4.07 1.63
N THR A 94 -2.95 4.51 1.29
CA THR A 94 -3.49 4.34 -0.06
C THR A 94 -2.98 5.48 -0.94
N LEU A 95 -2.24 5.12 -1.99
CA LEU A 95 -1.53 6.07 -2.85
C LEU A 95 -2.02 6.00 -4.29
N LYS A 96 -2.16 7.18 -4.90
CA LYS A 96 -2.36 7.35 -6.34
C LYS A 96 -1.02 7.29 -7.06
N LYS A 97 -1.05 7.11 -8.37
CA LYS A 97 0.13 7.23 -9.21
C LYS A 97 0.86 8.55 -8.95
N GLY A 98 2.15 8.51 -8.86
CA GLY A 98 2.97 9.67 -8.61
C GLY A 98 4.27 9.33 -7.89
N THR A 99 5.04 10.36 -7.60
CA THR A 99 6.30 10.23 -6.86
C THR A 99 6.12 10.82 -5.47
N TYR A 100 6.52 10.03 -4.48
CA TYR A 100 6.45 10.37 -3.06
C TYR A 100 7.85 10.29 -2.47
N THR A 101 8.01 10.82 -1.26
CA THR A 101 9.23 10.66 -0.47
C THR A 101 8.94 9.72 0.68
N PHE A 102 9.76 8.70 0.87
CA PHE A 102 9.82 8.00 2.14
C PHE A 102 11.00 8.55 2.95
N TYR A 103 10.84 8.65 4.26
CA TYR A 103 11.85 9.27 5.10
C TYR A 103 11.73 8.81 6.55
N CYS A 104 12.76 9.10 7.33
CA CYS A 104 12.70 8.94 8.78
C CYS A 104 12.27 10.26 9.44
N PRO A 105 11.14 10.27 10.16
CA PRO A 105 10.61 11.49 10.76
C PRO A 105 11.29 11.87 12.10
N VAL A 106 12.24 11.08 12.58
CA VAL A 106 13.01 11.42 13.78
C VAL A 106 13.82 12.70 13.53
N ASP A 107 13.85 13.60 14.50
CA ASP A 107 14.45 14.92 14.37
C ASP A 107 15.84 14.91 13.73
N GLY A 108 16.00 15.68 12.65
CA GLY A 108 17.26 15.84 11.93
C GLY A 108 17.64 14.69 11.00
N HIS A 109 16.99 13.53 11.07
CA HIS A 109 17.37 12.36 10.28
C HIS A 109 17.10 12.55 8.78
N LYS A 110 15.95 13.10 8.42
CA LYS A 110 15.62 13.41 7.03
C LYS A 110 16.62 14.38 6.43
N GLY A 111 16.96 15.44 7.12
CA GLY A 111 17.95 16.44 6.71
C GLY A 111 19.34 15.85 6.55
N ALA A 112 19.69 14.83 7.33
CA ALA A 112 20.96 14.11 7.21
C ALA A 112 21.01 13.12 6.03
N GLY A 113 19.91 12.92 5.33
CA GLY A 113 19.84 12.05 4.16
C GLY A 113 19.07 10.74 4.34
N MET A 114 18.40 10.55 5.48
CA MET A 114 17.58 9.35 5.73
C MET A 114 16.23 9.45 5.03
N LYS A 115 16.26 9.36 3.72
CA LYS A 115 15.12 9.50 2.82
C LYS A 115 15.38 8.83 1.48
N GLY A 116 14.31 8.65 0.73
CA GLY A 116 14.36 8.13 -0.63
C GLY A 116 13.08 8.43 -1.40
N LYS A 117 13.04 7.96 -2.62
CA LYS A 117 11.95 8.19 -3.56
C LYS A 117 11.07 6.96 -3.64
N LEU A 118 9.77 7.14 -3.49
CA LEU A 118 8.76 6.10 -3.74
C LEU A 118 8.03 6.44 -5.04
N ILE A 119 8.20 5.59 -6.03
CA ILE A 119 7.57 5.75 -7.36
C ILE A 119 6.37 4.81 -7.41
N VAL A 120 5.19 5.39 -7.57
CA VAL A 120 3.92 4.67 -7.64
C VAL A 120 3.36 4.75 -9.06
N SER A 121 3.19 3.59 -9.67
CA SER A 121 2.69 3.46 -11.05
C SER A 121 1.24 2.97 -11.14
#